data_593b208a1a78c9a321660971214b567b
#
_entry.id   593b208a1a78c9a321660971214b567b
#
_cell.length_a   1.000
_cell.length_b   1.000
_cell.length_c   1.000
_cell.angle_alpha   90.00
_cell.angle_beta   90.00
_cell.angle_gamma   90.00
#
_symmetry.space_group_name_H-M   'P 1'
#
loop_
_entity.id
_entity.type
_entity.pdbx_description
1 polymer ?
#
loop_
_entity_poly.entity_id
_entity_poly.type
_entity_poly.pdbx_seq_one_letter_code
_entity_poly.pdbx_strand_id
1 'polypeptide(L)'
;MAADLATTLLGEGRRSRLVNRLREELQIVESVSMDLSVLEQGSLITLEVICPEEHLKAVEDEVNRQLRAMAEELVSDQELKRGQQLVSNGLRYALESTGQVTGLSASQNLWDRQQDLLHPLAFLPPWTAERLRSDLFPTLQPEQAFVLTAQAKTKDE
;
A
#
# COMPACT_ATOMS: atom_id res chain seq x y z
N MET A 1 -8.39 6.65 -0.31
CA MET A 1 -9.20 5.42 -0.07
C MET A 1 -8.75 4.23 -0.92
N ALA A 2 -8.74 4.29 -2.25
CA ALA A 2 -8.27 3.14 -3.05
C ALA A 2 -6.82 2.78 -2.78
N ALA A 3 -5.94 3.79 -2.84
CA ALA A 3 -4.52 3.61 -2.56
C ALA A 3 -4.26 3.13 -1.11
N ASP A 4 -5.02 3.61 -0.13
CA ASP A 4 -4.96 3.12 1.25
C ASP A 4 -5.34 1.63 1.35
N LEU A 5 -6.37 1.21 0.59
CA LEU A 5 -6.72 -0.21 0.52
C LEU A 5 -5.61 -1.03 -0.13
N ALA A 6 -4.98 -0.53 -1.21
CA ALA A 6 -3.87 -1.25 -1.86
C ALA A 6 -2.70 -1.44 -0.90
N THR A 7 -2.23 -0.37 -0.25
CA THR A 7 -1.12 -0.45 0.72
C THR A 7 -1.45 -1.38 1.88
N THR A 8 -2.70 -1.32 2.38
CA THR A 8 -3.17 -2.19 3.46
C THR A 8 -3.22 -3.67 3.05
N LEU A 9 -3.74 -3.97 1.86
CA LEU A 9 -3.84 -5.35 1.36
C LEU A 9 -2.48 -5.97 1.06
N LEU A 10 -1.55 -5.16 0.54
CA LEU A 10 -0.22 -5.61 0.14
C LEU A 10 0.80 -5.59 1.28
N GLY A 11 0.83 -4.52 2.10
CA GLY A 11 1.95 -4.24 3.00
C GLY A 11 1.62 -4.07 4.48
N GLU A 12 0.34 -3.95 4.89
CA GLU A 12 0.00 -3.66 6.29
C GLU A 12 -0.33 -4.91 7.10
N GLY A 13 0.55 -5.19 8.07
CA GLY A 13 0.40 -6.28 9.03
C GLY A 13 0.75 -7.66 8.47
N ARG A 14 0.87 -8.64 9.38
CA ARG A 14 1.37 -10.01 9.07
C ARG A 14 0.54 -10.79 8.04
N ARG A 15 -0.71 -10.42 7.83
CA ARG A 15 -1.62 -11.07 6.89
C ARG A 15 -1.75 -10.34 5.54
N SER A 16 -1.02 -9.25 5.34
CA SER A 16 -0.93 -8.61 4.02
C SER A 16 -0.11 -9.49 3.07
N ARG A 17 -0.39 -9.41 1.78
CA ARG A 17 0.16 -10.38 0.82
C ARG A 17 1.68 -10.40 0.79
N LEU A 18 2.32 -9.24 0.72
CA LEU A 18 3.79 -9.15 0.66
C LEU A 18 4.45 -9.55 1.99
N VAL A 19 3.93 -9.04 3.13
CA VAL A 19 4.48 -9.39 4.44
C VAL A 19 4.32 -10.88 4.71
N ASN A 20 3.13 -11.44 4.48
CA ASN A 20 2.90 -12.86 4.68
C ASN A 20 3.82 -13.70 3.79
N ARG A 21 3.91 -13.36 2.51
CA ARG A 21 4.67 -14.17 1.56
C ARG A 21 6.18 -14.07 1.77
N LEU A 22 6.72 -12.84 1.84
CA LEU A 22 8.17 -12.62 1.91
C LEU A 22 8.75 -12.91 3.30
N ARG A 23 8.03 -12.49 4.36
CA ARG A 23 8.54 -12.56 5.72
C ARG A 23 8.10 -13.83 6.46
N GLU A 24 6.81 -14.21 6.39
CA GLU A 24 6.29 -15.32 7.20
C GLU A 24 6.49 -16.68 6.49
N GLU A 25 6.26 -16.76 5.17
CA GLU A 25 6.37 -18.01 4.42
C GLU A 25 7.79 -18.26 3.91
N LEU A 26 8.34 -17.34 3.11
CA LEU A 26 9.66 -17.50 2.49
C LEU A 26 10.81 -17.17 3.43
N GLN A 27 10.59 -16.30 4.41
CA GLN A 27 11.58 -15.85 5.38
C GLN A 27 12.88 -15.30 4.75
N ILE A 28 12.74 -14.62 3.60
CA ILE A 28 13.86 -14.06 2.83
C ILE A 28 14.06 -12.55 3.03
N VAL A 29 13.26 -11.92 3.90
CA VAL A 29 13.34 -10.49 4.18
C VAL A 29 13.34 -10.22 5.68
N GLU A 30 14.00 -9.14 6.09
CA GLU A 30 13.95 -8.62 7.46
C GLU A 30 12.70 -7.79 7.68
N SER A 31 12.39 -6.92 6.73
CA SER A 31 11.21 -6.05 6.79
C SER A 31 10.60 -5.79 5.42
N VAL A 32 9.30 -5.52 5.44
CA VAL A 32 8.50 -5.03 4.31
C VAL A 32 7.64 -3.90 4.83
N SER A 33 7.72 -2.74 4.22
CA SER A 33 6.84 -1.60 4.49
C SER A 33 6.28 -1.01 3.20
N MET A 34 5.08 -0.48 3.28
CA MET A 34 4.45 0.27 2.20
C MET A 34 3.91 1.58 2.74
N ASP A 35 4.24 2.66 2.04
CA ASP A 35 3.81 4.01 2.38
C ASP A 35 3.06 4.65 1.23
N LEU A 36 2.07 5.47 1.56
CA LEU A 36 1.31 6.27 0.62
C LEU A 36 1.57 7.76 0.86
N SER A 37 2.22 8.40 -0.09
CA SER A 37 2.37 9.85 -0.12
C SER A 37 1.33 10.45 -1.07
N VAL A 38 0.43 11.26 -0.52
CA VAL A 38 -0.60 11.96 -1.31
C VAL A 38 -0.08 13.33 -1.69
N LEU A 39 0.00 13.58 -3.00
CA LEU A 39 0.48 14.83 -3.58
C LEU A 39 -0.68 15.59 -4.25
N GLU A 40 -0.47 16.85 -4.62
CA GLU A 40 -1.50 17.66 -5.29
C GLU A 40 -2.00 17.02 -6.58
N GLN A 41 -1.08 16.62 -7.46
CA GLN A 41 -1.36 16.10 -8.80
C GLN A 41 -1.46 14.56 -8.88
N GLY A 42 -1.27 13.86 -7.76
CA GLY A 42 -1.28 12.41 -7.75
C GLY A 42 -0.96 11.77 -6.41
N SER A 43 -0.52 10.54 -6.43
CA SER A 43 -0.06 9.82 -5.24
C SER A 43 1.14 8.96 -5.59
N LEU A 44 2.04 8.80 -4.64
CA LEU A 44 3.19 7.91 -4.73
C LEU A 44 3.01 6.79 -3.70
N ILE A 45 3.06 5.55 -4.16
CA ILE A 45 3.17 4.39 -3.28
C ILE A 45 4.63 3.96 -3.29
N THR A 46 5.23 3.89 -2.12
CA THR A 46 6.60 3.40 -1.92
C THR A 46 6.52 2.03 -1.25
N LEU A 47 7.17 1.04 -1.84
CA LEU A 47 7.42 -0.26 -1.23
C LEU A 47 8.91 -0.34 -0.88
N GLU A 48 9.21 -0.51 0.39
CA GLU A 48 10.57 -0.73 0.89
C GLU A 48 10.69 -2.14 1.43
N VAL A 49 11.76 -2.84 1.01
CA VAL A 49 12.08 -4.19 1.47
C VAL A 49 13.54 -4.24 1.89
N ILE A 50 13.80 -4.72 3.09
CA ILE A 50 15.15 -4.97 3.59
C ILE A 50 15.39 -6.48 3.60
N CYS A 51 16.42 -6.93 2.88
CA CYS A 51 16.76 -8.35 2.77
C CYS A 51 18.27 -8.54 2.60
N PRO A 52 18.81 -9.74 2.90
CA PRO A 52 20.16 -10.14 2.50
C PRO A 52 20.37 -10.03 0.99
N GLU A 53 21.59 -9.68 0.57
CA GLU A 53 21.94 -9.47 -0.84
C GLU A 53 21.62 -10.68 -1.71
N GLU A 54 21.86 -11.89 -1.21
CA GLU A 54 21.58 -13.16 -1.89
C GLU A 54 20.09 -13.37 -2.22
N HIS A 55 19.19 -12.66 -1.55
CA HIS A 55 17.74 -12.76 -1.74
C HIS A 55 17.14 -11.64 -2.62
N LEU A 56 17.91 -10.61 -2.99
CA LEU A 56 17.43 -9.46 -3.74
C LEU A 56 16.61 -9.86 -4.98
N LYS A 57 17.17 -10.75 -5.80
CA LYS A 57 16.48 -11.21 -7.02
C LYS A 57 15.19 -11.96 -6.72
N ALA A 58 15.20 -12.84 -5.73
CA ALA A 58 14.01 -13.60 -5.33
C ALA A 58 12.90 -12.69 -4.76
N VAL A 59 13.31 -11.67 -4.02
CA VAL A 59 12.39 -10.66 -3.49
C VAL A 59 11.75 -9.86 -4.61
N GLU A 60 12.54 -9.35 -5.56
CA GLU A 60 12.03 -8.60 -6.71
C GLU A 60 11.05 -9.43 -7.55
N ASP A 61 11.42 -10.68 -7.87
CA ASP A 61 10.56 -11.59 -8.64
C ASP A 61 9.23 -11.87 -7.90
N GLU A 62 9.28 -12.07 -6.59
CA GLU A 62 8.09 -12.33 -5.79
C GLU A 62 7.20 -11.08 -5.66
N VAL A 63 7.77 -9.89 -5.44
CA VAL A 63 7.02 -8.61 -5.44
C VAL A 63 6.30 -8.44 -6.77
N ASN A 64 7.02 -8.59 -7.88
CA ASN A 64 6.45 -8.46 -9.22
C ASN A 64 5.32 -9.47 -9.45
N ARG A 65 5.48 -10.70 -8.98
CA ARG A 65 4.45 -11.75 -9.06
C ARG A 65 3.20 -11.36 -8.27
N GLN A 66 3.36 -10.84 -7.06
CA GLN A 66 2.23 -10.42 -6.21
C GLN A 66 1.47 -9.24 -6.83
N LEU A 67 2.19 -8.25 -7.38
CA LEU A 67 1.54 -7.11 -8.03
C LEU A 67 0.74 -7.53 -9.26
N ARG A 68 1.26 -8.45 -10.09
CA ARG A 68 0.51 -9.00 -11.23
C ARG A 68 -0.70 -9.79 -10.79
N ALA A 69 -0.56 -10.65 -9.78
CA ALA A 69 -1.67 -11.42 -9.25
C ALA A 69 -2.82 -10.55 -8.74
N MET A 70 -2.52 -9.36 -8.17
CA MET A 70 -3.56 -8.43 -7.72
C MET A 70 -4.40 -7.85 -8.88
N ALA A 71 -3.83 -7.72 -10.09
CA ALA A 71 -4.56 -7.27 -11.28
C ALA A 71 -5.31 -8.41 -12.00
N GLU A 72 -4.86 -9.65 -11.83
CA GLU A 72 -5.43 -10.81 -12.50
C GLU A 72 -6.51 -11.50 -11.65
N GLU A 73 -6.30 -11.58 -10.35
CA GLU A 73 -7.13 -12.32 -9.40
C GLU A 73 -7.94 -11.38 -8.51
N LEU A 74 -9.13 -11.80 -8.14
CA LEU A 74 -9.92 -11.08 -7.13
C LEU A 74 -9.31 -11.28 -5.74
N VAL A 75 -9.25 -10.21 -4.97
CA VAL A 75 -9.02 -10.33 -3.52
C VAL A 75 -10.20 -11.04 -2.89
N SER A 76 -9.93 -11.92 -1.92
CA SER A 76 -11.01 -12.62 -1.23
C SER A 76 -11.84 -11.66 -0.36
N ASP A 77 -13.09 -12.02 -0.10
CA ASP A 77 -13.98 -11.26 0.79
C ASP A 77 -13.34 -11.03 2.17
N GLN A 78 -12.60 -12.00 2.67
CA GLN A 78 -11.93 -11.91 3.96
C GLN A 78 -10.78 -10.89 3.92
N GLU A 79 -9.97 -10.89 2.87
CA GLU A 79 -8.91 -9.90 2.68
C GLU A 79 -9.48 -8.50 2.54
N LEU A 80 -10.52 -8.34 1.71
CA LEU A 80 -11.15 -7.05 1.49
C LEU A 80 -11.77 -6.49 2.78
N LYS A 81 -12.55 -7.29 3.52
CA LYS A 81 -13.12 -6.89 4.81
C LYS A 81 -12.04 -6.50 5.81
N ARG A 82 -10.95 -7.26 5.90
CA ARG A 82 -9.82 -6.92 6.76
C ARG A 82 -9.19 -5.58 6.36
N GLY A 83 -8.92 -5.37 5.07
CA GLY A 83 -8.36 -4.12 4.55
C GLY A 83 -9.26 -2.92 4.84
N GLN A 84 -10.55 -3.04 4.55
CA GLN A 84 -11.54 -2.00 4.85
C GLN A 84 -11.62 -1.68 6.36
N GLN A 85 -11.53 -2.69 7.22
CA GLN A 85 -11.54 -2.48 8.68
C GLN A 85 -10.29 -1.75 9.15
N LEU A 86 -9.11 -2.08 8.63
CA LEU A 86 -7.86 -1.41 8.98
C LEU A 86 -7.87 0.06 8.53
N VAL A 87 -8.22 0.33 7.29
CA VAL A 87 -8.37 1.70 6.77
C VAL A 87 -9.39 2.49 7.59
N SER A 88 -10.55 1.88 7.90
CA SER A 88 -11.59 2.51 8.73
C SER A 88 -11.07 2.86 10.13
N ASN A 89 -10.36 1.93 10.77
CA ASN A 89 -9.81 2.18 12.10
C ASN A 89 -8.72 3.26 12.08
N GLY A 90 -7.79 3.20 11.11
CA GLY A 90 -6.74 4.21 10.94
C GLY A 90 -7.33 5.62 10.79
N LEU A 91 -8.37 5.75 9.96
CA LEU A 91 -9.05 7.03 9.76
C LEU A 91 -9.79 7.51 11.01
N ARG A 92 -10.46 6.62 11.76
CA ARG A 92 -11.09 6.97 13.02
C ARG A 92 -10.07 7.50 14.03
N TYR A 93 -8.92 6.83 14.20
CA TYR A 93 -7.85 7.31 15.07
C TYR A 93 -7.27 8.65 14.61
N ALA A 94 -7.09 8.83 13.29
CA ALA A 94 -6.65 10.12 12.76
C ALA A 94 -7.61 11.27 13.11
N LEU A 95 -8.91 11.02 13.07
CA LEU A 95 -9.94 12.03 13.38
C LEU A 95 -10.06 12.34 14.89
N GLU A 96 -9.49 11.54 15.78
CA GLU A 96 -9.39 11.87 17.21
C GLU A 96 -8.33 12.95 17.49
N SER A 97 -7.40 13.17 16.57
CA SER A 97 -6.35 14.18 16.71
C SER A 97 -6.74 15.47 16.00
N THR A 98 -6.87 16.56 16.78
CA THR A 98 -7.14 17.90 16.24
C THR A 98 -6.08 18.35 15.24
N GLY A 99 -4.80 18.01 15.48
CA GLY A 99 -3.69 18.30 14.55
C GLY A 99 -3.86 17.57 13.22
N GLN A 100 -4.23 16.29 13.24
CA GLN A 100 -4.46 15.53 12.00
C GLN A 100 -5.70 16.03 11.25
N VAL A 101 -6.80 16.32 11.94
CA VAL A 101 -7.99 16.93 11.32
C VAL A 101 -7.65 18.27 10.66
N THR A 102 -6.86 19.10 11.34
CA THR A 102 -6.41 20.40 10.78
C THR A 102 -5.55 20.19 9.55
N GLY A 103 -4.58 19.24 9.58
CA GLY A 103 -3.73 18.93 8.45
C GLY A 103 -4.51 18.38 7.24
N LEU A 104 -5.46 17.48 7.48
CA LEU A 104 -6.36 16.97 6.44
C LEU A 104 -7.21 18.08 5.82
N SER A 105 -7.81 18.93 6.66
CA SER A 105 -8.63 20.07 6.19
C SER A 105 -7.80 21.06 5.40
N ALA A 106 -6.59 21.39 5.87
CA ALA A 106 -5.70 22.32 5.20
C ALA A 106 -5.26 21.79 3.82
N SER A 107 -4.87 20.52 3.73
CA SER A 107 -4.47 19.92 2.46
C SER A 107 -5.62 19.83 1.46
N GLN A 108 -6.85 19.53 1.92
CA GLN A 108 -8.03 19.51 1.06
C GLN A 108 -8.36 20.87 0.51
N ASN A 109 -8.33 21.92 1.37
CA ASN A 109 -8.56 23.28 0.92
C ASN A 109 -7.45 23.79 -0.01
N LEU A 110 -6.18 23.46 0.29
CA LEU A 110 -5.05 23.87 -0.53
C LEU A 110 -5.10 23.28 -1.94
N TRP A 111 -5.60 22.04 -2.07
CA TRP A 111 -5.62 21.30 -3.33
C TRP A 111 -7.01 21.23 -3.98
N ASP A 112 -7.96 22.04 -3.49
CA ASP A 112 -9.36 22.08 -3.95
C ASP A 112 -10.02 20.68 -4.02
N ARG A 113 -9.71 19.82 -3.04
CA ARG A 113 -10.28 18.48 -2.94
C ARG A 113 -11.54 18.51 -2.09
N GLN A 114 -12.64 18.13 -2.70
CA GLN A 114 -13.94 18.06 -2.01
C GLN A 114 -14.15 16.67 -1.37
N GLN A 115 -13.42 16.38 -0.30
CA GLN A 115 -13.71 15.19 0.50
C GLN A 115 -14.55 15.61 1.72
N ASP A 116 -15.64 14.87 1.95
CA ASP A 116 -16.45 15.08 3.14
C ASP A 116 -15.73 14.54 4.39
N LEU A 117 -15.17 15.44 5.18
CA LEU A 117 -14.50 15.09 6.45
C LEU A 117 -15.49 14.68 7.55
N LEU A 118 -16.77 14.98 7.39
CA LEU A 118 -17.80 14.55 8.34
C LEU A 118 -18.20 13.08 8.12
N HIS A 119 -18.12 12.63 6.86
CA HIS A 119 -18.43 11.25 6.48
C HIS A 119 -17.28 10.60 5.69
N PRO A 120 -16.05 10.60 6.22
CA PRO A 120 -14.86 10.19 5.48
C PRO A 120 -14.88 8.71 5.07
N LEU A 121 -15.64 7.88 5.77
CA LEU A 121 -15.80 6.46 5.46
C LEU A 121 -16.79 6.19 4.31
N ALA A 122 -17.55 7.18 3.86
CA ALA A 122 -18.51 6.99 2.76
C ALA A 122 -17.84 6.61 1.42
N PHE A 123 -16.55 6.89 1.28
CA PHE A 123 -15.76 6.56 0.08
C PHE A 123 -15.17 5.14 0.09
N LEU A 124 -15.32 4.39 1.18
CA LEU A 124 -14.75 3.05 1.31
C LEU A 124 -15.64 1.94 0.70
N PRO A 125 -16.96 1.90 0.93
CA PRO A 125 -17.84 0.84 0.43
C PRO A 125 -17.85 0.66 -1.11
N PRO A 126 -17.70 1.72 -1.94
CA PRO A 126 -17.66 1.57 -3.38
C PRO A 126 -16.46 0.76 -3.93
N TRP A 127 -15.44 0.49 -3.11
CA TRP A 127 -14.26 -0.27 -3.49
C TRP A 127 -14.50 -1.76 -3.22
N THR A 128 -15.09 -2.44 -4.21
CA THR A 128 -15.25 -3.90 -4.23
C THR A 128 -13.98 -4.58 -4.75
N ALA A 129 -13.89 -5.91 -4.63
CA ALA A 129 -12.79 -6.70 -5.16
C ALA A 129 -12.65 -6.52 -6.68
N GLU A 130 -13.79 -6.51 -7.40
CA GLU A 130 -13.84 -6.29 -8.85
C GLU A 130 -13.29 -4.92 -9.21
N ARG A 131 -13.75 -3.87 -8.51
CA ARG A 131 -13.31 -2.51 -8.77
C ARG A 131 -11.84 -2.28 -8.44
N LEU A 132 -11.33 -2.88 -7.37
CA LEU A 132 -9.90 -2.84 -7.09
C LEU A 132 -9.09 -3.47 -8.22
N ARG A 133 -9.53 -4.64 -8.71
CA ARG A 133 -8.87 -5.33 -9.81
C ARG A 133 -8.93 -4.55 -11.14
N SER A 134 -10.08 -3.94 -11.47
CA SER A 134 -10.25 -3.24 -12.76
C SER A 134 -9.64 -1.84 -12.79
N ASP A 135 -9.77 -1.09 -11.70
CA ASP A 135 -9.52 0.35 -11.70
C ASP A 135 -8.19 0.72 -11.03
N LEU A 136 -7.75 -0.05 -10.01
CA LEU A 136 -6.60 0.31 -9.21
C LEU A 136 -5.36 -0.53 -9.51
N PHE A 137 -5.43 -1.85 -9.36
CA PHE A 137 -4.24 -2.70 -9.46
C PHE A 137 -3.56 -2.69 -10.83
N PRO A 138 -4.24 -2.44 -11.97
CA PRO A 138 -3.56 -2.22 -13.24
C PRO A 138 -2.63 -1.00 -13.26
N THR A 139 -2.85 -0.02 -12.38
CA THR A 139 -1.99 1.16 -12.24
C THR A 139 -0.76 0.92 -11.36
N LEU A 140 -0.69 -0.22 -10.67
CA LEU A 140 0.40 -0.59 -9.75
C LEU A 140 1.26 -1.73 -10.32
N GLN A 141 1.31 -1.86 -11.65
CA GLN A 141 2.08 -2.94 -12.26
C GLN A 141 3.58 -2.66 -12.23
N PRO A 142 4.44 -3.72 -12.16
CA PRO A 142 5.89 -3.57 -12.10
C PRO A 142 6.47 -2.70 -13.22
N GLU A 143 5.87 -2.74 -14.41
CA GLU A 143 6.29 -1.99 -15.60
C GLU A 143 6.15 -0.46 -15.44
N GLN A 144 5.38 -0.03 -14.45
CA GLN A 144 5.17 1.39 -14.11
C GLN A 144 5.96 1.82 -12.87
N ALA A 145 6.69 0.88 -12.26
CA ALA A 145 7.46 1.14 -11.05
C ALA A 145 8.89 1.58 -11.38
N PHE A 146 9.42 2.50 -10.56
CA PHE A 146 10.84 2.76 -10.48
C PHE A 146 11.44 1.90 -9.37
N VAL A 147 12.47 1.12 -9.69
CA VAL A 147 13.15 0.24 -8.74
C VAL A 147 14.52 0.82 -8.39
N LEU A 148 14.79 0.99 -7.10
CA LEU A 148 16.08 1.41 -6.57
C LEU A 148 16.60 0.30 -5.65
N THR A 149 17.80 -0.21 -5.94
CA THR A 149 18.51 -1.16 -5.10
C THR A 149 19.71 -0.49 -4.46
N ALA A 150 19.81 -0.54 -3.13
CA ALA A 150 20.96 -0.03 -2.38
C ALA A 150 21.67 -1.22 -1.72
N GLN A 151 22.97 -1.33 -1.94
CA GLN A 151 23.82 -2.39 -1.38
C GLN A 151 24.98 -1.78 -0.60
N ALA A 152 25.41 -2.45 0.46
CA ALA A 152 26.61 -2.05 1.17
C ALA A 152 27.84 -2.20 0.25
N LYS A 153 28.72 -1.19 0.25
CA LYS A 153 30.01 -1.30 -0.45
C LYS A 153 30.86 -2.39 0.21
N THR A 154 31.24 -3.41 -0.53
CA THR A 154 32.24 -4.35 -0.07
C THR A 154 33.58 -3.62 0.13
N LYS A 155 34.27 -3.89 1.25
CA LYS A 155 35.52 -3.20 1.65
C LYS A 155 36.75 -3.51 0.78
N ASP A 156 36.60 -4.17 -0.36
CA ASP A 156 37.70 -4.67 -1.22
C ASP A 156 37.77 -3.98 -2.59
N GLU A 157 37.34 -2.70 -2.69
CA GLU A 157 37.68 -1.81 -3.81
C GLU A 157 38.18 -0.44 -3.35
#